data_7bdeef664b88f29d86708f9fe365dfda
#
_entry.id   7bdeef664b88f29d86708f9fe365dfda
#
_cell.length_a   1.000
_cell.length_b   1.000
_cell.length_c   1.000
_cell.angle_alpha   90.00
_cell.angle_beta   90.00
_cell.angle_gamma   90.00
#
_symmetry.space_group_name_H-M   'P 1'
#
loop_
_entity.id
_entity.type
_entity.pdbx_description
1 polymer ?
#
loop_
_entity_poly.entity_id
_entity_poly.type
_entity_poly.pdbx_seq_one_letter_code
_entity_poly.pdbx_strand_id
1 'polypeptide(L)'
;MSLLIHISDTHFGTEKPPVVAALVALARERRPDVLVFSGDVTQRARQSEFAAAADFCRELGIARMLALPGNHDIPLFDVVGRLFRPYAGYLEAFGPRLEPFVETQDLFVVGVNTTRPNRHKNGVVSAEQVARVSSQLRQARRGQLRIVVTHQPAAVSRPEDEHDRLRGAGPALQAWSVAGADLVLGGHIHLPYVLDLATGPQAVARPMWCVQAGTAVSERVRHGTCNSVNLIEWSTPRAGEPRRCAVERWDYSAKAGGFETAERRILPLA
;
A
#
# COMPACT_ATOMS: atom_id res chain seq x y z
N MET A 1 -3.60 15.92 13.69
CA MET A 1 -2.45 15.16 13.10
C MET A 1 -2.88 13.72 13.01
N SER A 2 -2.78 13.14 11.85
CA SER A 2 -3.12 11.73 11.62
C SER A 2 -1.87 10.97 11.23
N LEU A 3 -1.73 9.74 11.74
CA LEU A 3 -0.66 8.80 11.43
C LEU A 3 -1.23 7.59 10.71
N LEU A 4 -0.69 7.28 9.54
CA LEU A 4 -1.02 6.10 8.77
C LEU A 4 0.20 5.16 8.75
N ILE A 5 -0.02 3.88 9.03
CA ILE A 5 0.99 2.84 8.77
C ILE A 5 0.67 2.13 7.46
N HIS A 6 1.67 2.02 6.58
CA HIS A 6 1.58 1.33 5.30
C HIS A 6 2.47 0.08 5.33
N ILE A 7 1.83 -1.08 5.20
CA ILE A 7 2.47 -2.40 5.11
C ILE A 7 2.10 -3.07 3.79
N SER A 8 2.95 -3.96 3.31
CA SER A 8 2.74 -4.76 2.11
C SER A 8 3.49 -6.08 2.19
N ASP A 9 3.14 -7.02 1.32
CA ASP A 9 3.93 -8.22 1.04
C ASP A 9 4.27 -9.01 2.31
N THR A 10 3.27 -9.21 3.16
CA THR A 10 3.42 -9.96 4.41
C THR A 10 3.59 -11.46 4.17
N HIS A 11 3.03 -11.98 3.06
CA HIS A 11 3.13 -13.37 2.64
C HIS A 11 2.98 -14.35 3.80
N PHE A 12 1.88 -14.25 4.57
CA PHE A 12 1.59 -15.21 5.63
C PHE A 12 1.66 -16.64 5.10
N GLY A 13 2.32 -17.50 5.86
CA GLY A 13 2.84 -18.80 5.44
C GLY A 13 4.37 -18.81 5.23
N THR A 14 5.01 -17.61 5.26
CA THR A 14 6.46 -17.41 5.27
C THR A 14 6.86 -16.23 6.17
N GLU A 15 5.98 -15.86 7.10
CA GLU A 15 6.24 -14.80 8.06
C GLU A 15 7.32 -15.18 9.07
N LYS A 16 8.05 -14.18 9.57
CA LYS A 16 9.05 -14.33 10.64
C LYS A 16 8.43 -13.91 11.97
N PRO A 17 8.20 -14.83 12.92
CA PRO A 17 7.54 -14.49 14.18
C PRO A 17 8.20 -13.34 14.95
N PRO A 18 9.56 -13.21 15.03
CA PRO A 18 10.18 -12.06 15.68
C PRO A 18 9.86 -10.72 15.01
N VAL A 19 9.74 -10.70 13.67
CA VAL A 19 9.41 -9.48 12.91
C VAL A 19 7.94 -9.12 13.07
N VAL A 20 7.05 -10.13 13.11
CA VAL A 20 5.63 -9.94 13.42
C VAL A 20 5.47 -9.29 14.80
N ALA A 21 6.10 -9.85 15.83
CA ALA A 21 6.05 -9.31 17.19
C ALA A 21 6.61 -7.88 17.27
N ALA A 22 7.70 -7.60 16.57
CA ALA A 22 8.28 -6.26 16.51
C ALA A 22 7.37 -5.25 15.82
N LEU A 23 6.65 -5.65 14.75
CA LEU A 23 5.70 -4.76 14.07
C LEU A 23 4.47 -4.47 14.92
N VAL A 24 3.98 -5.45 15.68
CA VAL A 24 2.91 -5.24 16.67
C VAL A 24 3.37 -4.27 17.76
N ALA A 25 4.61 -4.41 18.25
CA ALA A 25 5.19 -3.48 19.23
C ALA A 25 5.27 -2.04 18.68
N LEU A 26 5.76 -1.89 17.43
CA LEU A 26 5.80 -0.59 16.75
C LEU A 26 4.41 0.04 16.63
N ALA A 27 3.40 -0.74 16.21
CA ALA A 27 2.03 -0.24 16.09
C ALA A 27 1.45 0.20 17.44
N ARG A 28 1.72 -0.53 18.52
CA ARG A 28 1.30 -0.16 19.88
C ARG A 28 1.98 1.10 20.40
N GLU A 29 3.25 1.29 20.06
CA GLU A 29 4.03 2.48 20.43
C GLU A 29 3.57 3.70 19.65
N ARG A 30 3.51 3.61 18.32
CA ARG A 30 3.22 4.74 17.42
C ARG A 30 1.74 5.06 17.30
N ARG A 31 0.85 4.12 17.62
CA ARG A 31 -0.62 4.26 17.62
C ARG A 31 -1.18 4.87 16.33
N PRO A 32 -0.94 4.26 15.17
CA PRO A 32 -1.47 4.80 13.92
C PRO A 32 -3.00 4.77 13.89
N ASP A 33 -3.59 5.79 13.27
CA ASP A 33 -5.04 5.95 13.10
C ASP A 33 -5.61 5.06 11.99
N VAL A 34 -4.76 4.75 10.98
CA VAL A 34 -5.15 4.00 9.78
C VAL A 34 -4.06 3.00 9.42
N LEU A 35 -4.46 1.77 9.14
CA LEU A 35 -3.65 0.74 8.49
C LEU A 35 -3.97 0.71 7.00
N VAL A 36 -2.96 0.88 6.15
CA VAL A 36 -3.00 0.54 4.73
C VAL A 36 -2.21 -0.73 4.50
N PHE A 37 -2.87 -1.75 3.95
CA PHE A 37 -2.29 -3.03 3.61
C PHE A 37 -2.40 -3.23 2.09
N SER A 38 -1.31 -3.00 1.37
CA SER A 38 -1.34 -2.88 -0.09
C SER A 38 -1.14 -4.20 -0.84
N GLY A 39 -1.50 -5.34 -0.24
CA GLY A 39 -1.59 -6.63 -0.95
C GLY A 39 -0.47 -7.63 -0.65
N ASP A 40 -0.55 -8.79 -1.32
CA ASP A 40 0.26 -9.98 -1.06
C ASP A 40 0.26 -10.34 0.43
N VAL A 41 -0.98 -10.47 0.93
CA VAL A 41 -1.30 -10.81 2.31
C VAL A 41 -0.80 -12.21 2.63
N THR A 42 -1.04 -13.15 1.71
CA THR A 42 -0.73 -14.57 1.84
C THR A 42 0.35 -15.01 0.87
N GLN A 43 0.97 -16.14 1.15
CA GLN A 43 1.94 -16.74 0.25
C GLN A 43 1.26 -17.53 -0.88
N ARG A 44 0.14 -18.22 -0.61
CA ARG A 44 -0.50 -19.16 -1.54
C ARG A 44 -2.02 -19.15 -1.51
N ALA A 45 -2.63 -18.10 -0.98
CA ALA A 45 -4.08 -17.94 -0.84
C ALA A 45 -4.75 -19.09 -0.07
N ARG A 46 -4.06 -19.69 0.92
CA ARG A 46 -4.65 -20.71 1.78
C ARG A 46 -5.52 -20.08 2.86
N GLN A 47 -6.60 -20.76 3.24
CA GLN A 47 -7.50 -20.26 4.29
C GLN A 47 -6.77 -20.02 5.63
N SER A 48 -5.83 -20.92 6.01
CA SER A 48 -5.01 -20.74 7.21
C SER A 48 -4.09 -19.52 7.15
N GLU A 49 -3.56 -19.18 5.97
CA GLU A 49 -2.72 -18.00 5.76
C GLU A 49 -3.55 -16.72 5.88
N PHE A 50 -4.77 -16.70 5.31
CA PHE A 50 -5.71 -15.59 5.49
C PHE A 50 -6.16 -15.42 6.94
N ALA A 51 -6.44 -16.53 7.64
CA ALA A 51 -6.79 -16.49 9.07
C ALA A 51 -5.66 -15.89 9.91
N ALA A 52 -4.41 -16.34 9.71
CA ALA A 52 -3.25 -15.81 10.40
C ALA A 52 -3.03 -14.31 10.11
N ALA A 53 -3.22 -13.88 8.86
CA ALA A 53 -3.14 -12.47 8.50
C ALA A 53 -4.24 -11.62 9.16
N ALA A 54 -5.48 -12.13 9.23
CA ALA A 54 -6.57 -11.45 9.91
C ALA A 54 -6.33 -11.35 11.42
N ASP A 55 -5.76 -12.40 12.04
CA ASP A 55 -5.35 -12.39 13.45
C ASP A 55 -4.28 -11.34 13.71
N PHE A 56 -3.27 -11.28 12.86
CA PHE A 56 -2.24 -10.25 12.92
C PHE A 56 -2.82 -8.83 12.80
N CYS A 57 -3.72 -8.58 11.85
CA CYS A 57 -4.36 -7.27 11.73
C CYS A 57 -5.16 -6.91 13.00
N ARG A 58 -5.82 -7.89 13.64
CA ARG A 58 -6.50 -7.67 14.93
C ARG A 58 -5.52 -7.34 16.05
N GLU A 59 -4.35 -8.02 16.07
CA GLU A 59 -3.30 -7.79 17.06
C GLU A 59 -2.64 -6.41 16.92
N LEU A 60 -2.52 -5.86 15.71
CA LEU A 60 -2.08 -4.47 15.47
C LEU A 60 -3.00 -3.46 16.16
N GLY A 61 -4.28 -3.78 16.38
CA GLY A 61 -5.22 -2.99 17.15
C GLY A 61 -5.63 -1.66 16.48
N ILE A 62 -5.48 -1.53 15.17
CA ILE A 62 -5.78 -0.30 14.41
C ILE A 62 -7.22 -0.38 13.90
N ALA A 63 -8.07 0.54 14.38
CA ALA A 63 -9.52 0.48 14.15
C ALA A 63 -9.93 0.70 12.69
N ARG A 64 -9.16 1.45 11.92
CA ARG A 64 -9.44 1.73 10.49
C ARG A 64 -8.42 1.06 9.62
N MET A 65 -8.90 0.20 8.72
CA MET A 65 -8.04 -0.55 7.80
C MET A 65 -8.54 -0.41 6.36
N LEU A 66 -7.60 -0.18 5.45
CA LEU A 66 -7.78 -0.39 4.02
C LEU A 66 -6.83 -1.53 3.61
N ALA A 67 -7.39 -2.68 3.26
CA ALA A 67 -6.64 -3.79 2.71
C ALA A 67 -6.96 -4.01 1.24
N LEU A 68 -5.98 -4.39 0.44
CA LEU A 68 -6.13 -4.79 -0.96
C LEU A 68 -5.63 -6.23 -1.14
N PRO A 69 -6.17 -6.99 -2.08
CA PRO A 69 -5.54 -8.24 -2.49
C PRO A 69 -4.32 -7.97 -3.37
N GLY A 70 -3.27 -8.78 -3.19
CA GLY A 70 -2.16 -8.91 -4.12
C GLY A 70 -2.33 -10.10 -5.05
N ASN A 71 -1.34 -10.36 -5.90
CA ASN A 71 -1.41 -11.47 -6.84
C ASN A 71 -1.23 -12.84 -6.18
N HIS A 72 -0.56 -12.92 -5.03
CA HIS A 72 -0.44 -14.14 -4.22
C HIS A 72 -1.73 -14.50 -3.47
N ASP A 73 -2.67 -13.56 -3.35
CA ASP A 73 -3.96 -13.77 -2.68
C ASP A 73 -5.02 -14.40 -3.60
N ILE A 74 -4.65 -14.68 -4.86
CA ILE A 74 -5.45 -15.43 -5.83
C ILE A 74 -4.86 -16.84 -5.93
N PRO A 75 -5.67 -17.91 -5.71
CA PRO A 75 -5.18 -19.28 -5.77
C PRO A 75 -4.45 -19.59 -7.07
N LEU A 76 -3.21 -20.10 -6.98
CA LEU A 76 -2.42 -20.45 -8.17
C LEU A 76 -2.70 -21.87 -8.65
N PHE A 77 -2.84 -22.82 -7.72
CA PHE A 77 -2.96 -24.24 -8.01
C PHE A 77 -4.40 -24.75 -7.97
N ASP A 78 -5.32 -24.04 -7.32
CA ASP A 78 -6.75 -24.31 -7.41
C ASP A 78 -7.33 -23.60 -8.64
N VAL A 79 -7.27 -24.27 -9.79
CA VAL A 79 -7.74 -23.74 -11.06
C VAL A 79 -9.24 -23.43 -11.03
N VAL A 80 -10.04 -24.26 -10.37
CA VAL A 80 -11.50 -24.09 -10.25
C VAL A 80 -11.80 -22.87 -9.37
N GLY A 81 -11.19 -22.80 -8.20
CA GLY A 81 -11.32 -21.63 -7.32
C GLY A 81 -10.86 -20.34 -7.99
N ARG A 82 -9.73 -20.39 -8.71
CA ARG A 82 -9.20 -19.25 -9.45
C ARG A 82 -10.14 -18.75 -10.55
N LEU A 83 -10.84 -19.67 -11.23
CA LEU A 83 -11.77 -19.31 -12.31
C LEU A 83 -13.10 -18.76 -11.78
N PHE A 84 -13.69 -19.40 -10.77
CA PHE A 84 -15.05 -19.10 -10.33
C PHE A 84 -15.13 -18.22 -9.07
N ARG A 85 -14.14 -18.29 -8.18
CA ARG A 85 -14.11 -17.57 -6.90
C ARG A 85 -12.72 -17.09 -6.52
N PRO A 86 -12.02 -16.31 -7.39
CA PRO A 86 -10.60 -15.99 -7.25
C PRO A 86 -10.24 -15.25 -5.95
N TYR A 87 -11.17 -14.55 -5.37
CA TYR A 87 -10.96 -13.75 -4.14
C TYR A 87 -11.71 -14.29 -2.92
N ALA A 88 -12.23 -15.53 -2.95
CA ALA A 88 -13.09 -16.02 -1.88
C ALA A 88 -12.41 -15.96 -0.50
N GLY A 89 -11.19 -16.47 -0.35
CA GLY A 89 -10.46 -16.44 0.92
C GLY A 89 -10.15 -15.02 1.39
N TYR A 90 -9.79 -14.14 0.45
CA TYR A 90 -9.56 -12.72 0.77
C TYR A 90 -10.85 -12.05 1.28
N LEU A 91 -11.97 -12.22 0.58
CA LEU A 91 -13.26 -11.62 0.94
C LEU A 91 -13.80 -12.16 2.27
N GLU A 92 -13.55 -13.42 2.58
CA GLU A 92 -13.89 -14.03 3.87
C GLU A 92 -13.08 -13.38 5.02
N ALA A 93 -11.79 -13.13 4.82
CA ALA A 93 -10.90 -12.61 5.85
C ALA A 93 -10.99 -11.08 6.03
N PHE A 94 -11.14 -10.32 4.94
CA PHE A 94 -11.05 -8.85 4.93
C PHE A 94 -12.35 -8.13 4.56
N GLY A 95 -13.44 -8.87 4.37
CA GLY A 95 -14.76 -8.32 4.07
C GLY A 95 -15.04 -8.18 2.56
N PRO A 96 -16.28 -7.77 2.20
CA PRO A 96 -16.84 -7.95 0.86
C PRO A 96 -16.32 -6.98 -0.21
N ARG A 97 -15.33 -6.14 0.10
CA ARG A 97 -14.87 -5.09 -0.82
C ARG A 97 -13.44 -5.35 -1.28
N LEU A 98 -13.25 -5.50 -2.60
CA LEU A 98 -11.92 -5.56 -3.22
C LEU A 98 -11.30 -4.18 -3.42
N GLU A 99 -12.10 -3.12 -3.36
CA GLU A 99 -11.69 -1.73 -3.54
C GLU A 99 -12.30 -0.88 -2.42
N PRO A 100 -11.83 -1.06 -1.19
CA PRO A 100 -12.30 -0.29 -0.04
C PRO A 100 -11.79 1.15 -0.11
N PHE A 101 -12.47 2.03 0.63
CA PHE A 101 -11.93 3.35 0.90
C PHE A 101 -12.02 3.67 2.40
N VAL A 102 -11.13 4.53 2.88
CA VAL A 102 -11.13 5.04 4.25
C VAL A 102 -11.13 6.56 4.21
N GLU A 103 -12.07 7.16 4.91
CA GLU A 103 -12.13 8.59 5.11
C GLU A 103 -12.06 8.92 6.60
N THR A 104 -11.21 9.87 6.96
CA THR A 104 -11.12 10.48 8.28
C THR A 104 -11.23 11.99 8.15
N GLN A 105 -11.08 12.72 9.25
CA GLN A 105 -11.02 14.18 9.17
C GLN A 105 -9.86 14.66 8.27
N ASP A 106 -8.70 13.99 8.35
CA ASP A 106 -7.45 14.43 7.73
C ASP A 106 -7.03 13.61 6.50
N LEU A 107 -7.58 12.39 6.32
CA LEU A 107 -7.15 11.46 5.29
C LEU A 107 -8.31 11.04 4.38
N PHE A 108 -8.05 10.93 3.09
CA PHE A 108 -8.93 10.35 2.08
C PHE A 108 -8.15 9.29 1.29
N VAL A 109 -8.38 8.01 1.59
CA VAL A 109 -7.60 6.88 1.07
C VAL A 109 -8.49 5.99 0.22
N VAL A 110 -8.11 5.78 -1.05
CA VAL A 110 -8.88 5.01 -2.04
C VAL A 110 -8.09 3.79 -2.47
N GLY A 111 -8.65 2.60 -2.29
CA GLY A 111 -8.08 1.35 -2.77
C GLY A 111 -8.47 1.03 -4.22
N VAL A 112 -7.53 0.48 -4.97
CA VAL A 112 -7.72 0.03 -6.36
C VAL A 112 -7.22 -1.40 -6.49
N ASN A 113 -8.12 -2.34 -6.75
CA ASN A 113 -7.72 -3.72 -7.03
C ASN A 113 -7.11 -3.82 -8.44
N THR A 114 -5.80 -3.94 -8.48
CA THR A 114 -5.03 -4.06 -9.73
C THR A 114 -4.76 -5.50 -10.14
N THR A 115 -5.08 -6.49 -9.29
CA THR A 115 -4.92 -7.90 -9.60
C THR A 115 -5.97 -8.40 -10.59
N ARG A 116 -5.64 -9.45 -11.33
CA ARG A 116 -6.56 -10.08 -12.29
C ARG A 116 -6.41 -11.61 -12.22
N PRO A 117 -7.51 -12.38 -12.13
CA PRO A 117 -7.43 -13.85 -12.04
C PRO A 117 -6.73 -14.53 -13.23
N ASN A 118 -6.80 -13.93 -14.41
CA ASN A 118 -6.16 -14.42 -15.63
C ASN A 118 -4.69 -13.97 -15.79
N ARG A 119 -4.15 -13.21 -14.81
CA ARG A 119 -2.75 -12.76 -14.80
C ARG A 119 -2.11 -13.18 -13.49
N HIS A 120 -0.93 -13.80 -13.58
CA HIS A 120 -0.28 -14.29 -12.36
C HIS A 120 0.47 -13.19 -11.61
N LYS A 121 1.15 -12.28 -12.28
CA LYS A 121 2.05 -11.28 -11.68
C LYS A 121 1.62 -9.84 -12.01
N ASN A 122 1.38 -9.58 -13.28
CA ASN A 122 1.19 -8.22 -13.77
C ASN A 122 -0.21 -7.70 -13.44
N GLY A 123 -0.27 -6.57 -12.76
CA GLY A 123 -1.51 -5.85 -12.50
C GLY A 123 -1.98 -5.01 -13.69
N VAL A 124 -3.26 -4.66 -13.66
CA VAL A 124 -3.88 -3.77 -14.65
C VAL A 124 -4.84 -2.84 -13.95
N VAL A 125 -4.76 -1.56 -14.25
CA VAL A 125 -5.81 -0.59 -13.93
C VAL A 125 -6.61 -0.27 -15.19
N SER A 126 -7.95 -0.39 -15.09
CA SER A 126 -8.84 -0.11 -16.22
C SER A 126 -9.20 1.36 -16.29
N ALA A 127 -9.70 1.81 -17.47
CA ALA A 127 -10.18 3.18 -17.65
C ALA A 127 -11.34 3.51 -16.70
N GLU A 128 -12.24 2.55 -16.44
CA GLU A 128 -13.36 2.70 -15.51
C GLU A 128 -12.86 2.88 -14.07
N GLN A 129 -11.83 2.12 -13.65
CA GLN A 129 -11.20 2.28 -12.34
C GLN A 129 -10.56 3.68 -12.23
N VAL A 130 -9.85 4.12 -13.26
CA VAL A 130 -9.25 5.46 -13.31
C VAL A 130 -10.31 6.55 -13.17
N ALA A 131 -11.39 6.48 -13.93
CA ALA A 131 -12.48 7.46 -13.89
C ALA A 131 -13.18 7.48 -12.52
N ARG A 132 -13.50 6.32 -11.96
CA ARG A 132 -14.11 6.17 -10.63
C ARG A 132 -13.25 6.78 -9.53
N VAL A 133 -11.95 6.42 -9.47
CA VAL A 133 -11.00 6.94 -8.48
C VAL A 133 -10.86 8.46 -8.63
N SER A 134 -10.76 8.97 -9.86
CA SER A 134 -10.70 10.40 -10.11
C SER A 134 -11.97 11.12 -9.61
N SER A 135 -13.15 10.51 -9.78
CA SER A 135 -14.41 11.06 -9.25
C SER A 135 -14.41 11.07 -7.72
N GLN A 136 -13.94 10.00 -7.08
CA GLN A 136 -13.85 9.93 -5.61
C GLN A 136 -12.86 10.97 -5.05
N LEU A 137 -11.67 11.12 -5.64
CA LEU A 137 -10.67 12.10 -5.21
C LEU A 137 -11.19 13.54 -5.21
N ARG A 138 -12.07 13.89 -6.17
CA ARG A 138 -12.70 15.23 -6.23
C ARG A 138 -13.69 15.48 -5.10
N GLN A 139 -14.19 14.42 -4.45
CA GLN A 139 -15.10 14.53 -3.30
C GLN A 139 -14.37 14.76 -1.97
N ALA A 140 -13.03 14.56 -1.95
CA ALA A 140 -12.23 14.78 -0.76
C ALA A 140 -12.35 16.23 -0.27
N ARG A 141 -12.48 16.38 1.03
CA ARG A 141 -12.59 17.70 1.68
C ARG A 141 -11.27 18.46 1.59
N ARG A 142 -11.38 19.79 1.60
CA ARG A 142 -10.20 20.65 1.67
C ARG A 142 -9.39 20.33 2.92
N GLY A 143 -8.07 20.17 2.76
CA GLY A 143 -7.15 19.86 3.84
C GLY A 143 -6.89 18.37 4.05
N GLN A 144 -7.69 17.45 3.48
CA GLN A 144 -7.38 16.04 3.53
C GLN A 144 -6.15 15.70 2.65
N LEU A 145 -5.32 14.78 3.12
CA LEU A 145 -4.31 14.11 2.30
C LEU A 145 -5.01 13.04 1.46
N ARG A 146 -4.85 13.12 0.13
CA ARG A 146 -5.51 12.25 -0.84
C ARG A 146 -4.56 11.17 -1.31
N ILE A 147 -4.88 9.92 -0.99
CA ILE A 147 -4.02 8.77 -1.21
C ILE A 147 -4.74 7.76 -2.10
N VAL A 148 -4.06 7.30 -3.16
CA VAL A 148 -4.48 6.14 -3.95
C VAL A 148 -3.59 4.97 -3.56
N VAL A 149 -4.18 3.78 -3.37
CA VAL A 149 -3.45 2.56 -3.02
C VAL A 149 -3.64 1.53 -4.12
N THR A 150 -2.54 0.99 -4.62
CA THR A 150 -2.49 -0.13 -5.56
C THR A 150 -1.63 -1.24 -4.97
N HIS A 151 -1.68 -2.47 -5.50
CA HIS A 151 -0.68 -3.47 -5.13
C HIS A 151 0.56 -3.33 -5.99
N GLN A 152 0.44 -3.46 -7.32
CA GLN A 152 1.58 -3.29 -8.21
C GLN A 152 2.03 -1.82 -8.27
N PRO A 153 3.36 -1.56 -8.40
CA PRO A 153 3.91 -0.21 -8.41
C PRO A 153 3.39 0.61 -9.60
N ALA A 154 2.85 1.79 -9.33
CA ALA A 154 2.42 2.72 -10.37
C ALA A 154 3.60 3.40 -11.07
N ALA A 155 4.72 3.56 -10.37
CA ALA A 155 6.01 4.03 -10.87
C ALA A 155 7.13 3.20 -10.25
N VAL A 156 8.25 3.02 -10.94
CA VAL A 156 9.39 2.24 -10.47
C VAL A 156 10.65 3.09 -10.39
N SER A 157 11.52 2.78 -9.41
CA SER A 157 12.76 3.52 -9.17
C SER A 157 13.93 3.02 -10.01
N ARG A 158 13.81 1.84 -10.58
CA ARG A 158 14.89 1.18 -11.33
C ARG A 158 14.38 0.68 -12.68
N PRO A 159 15.16 0.82 -13.77
CA PRO A 159 14.76 0.34 -15.10
C PRO A 159 14.47 -1.17 -15.15
N GLU A 160 15.20 -1.97 -14.37
CA GLU A 160 14.99 -3.42 -14.31
C GLU A 160 13.61 -3.82 -13.76
N ASP A 161 12.94 -2.94 -13.00
CA ASP A 161 11.63 -3.19 -12.43
C ASP A 161 10.46 -2.74 -13.34
N GLU A 162 10.76 -2.17 -14.53
CA GLU A 162 9.71 -1.65 -15.43
C GLU A 162 8.72 -2.75 -15.88
N HIS A 163 9.16 -4.01 -15.94
CA HIS A 163 8.31 -5.14 -16.28
C HIS A 163 7.27 -5.49 -15.20
N ASP A 164 7.47 -5.04 -13.96
CA ASP A 164 6.55 -5.22 -12.83
C ASP A 164 5.62 -4.02 -12.63
N ARG A 165 5.86 -2.93 -13.36
CA ARG A 165 5.02 -1.74 -13.28
C ARG A 165 3.58 -2.02 -13.66
N LEU A 166 2.64 -1.41 -12.96
CA LEU A 166 1.20 -1.50 -13.19
C LEU A 166 0.86 -1.09 -14.64
N ARG A 167 0.22 -1.97 -15.37
CA ARG A 167 -0.27 -1.67 -16.74
C ARG A 167 -1.40 -0.66 -16.67
N GLY A 168 -1.30 0.40 -17.47
CA GLY A 168 -2.22 1.53 -17.44
C GLY A 168 -1.83 2.60 -16.39
N ALA A 169 -0.69 2.47 -15.71
CA ALA A 169 -0.24 3.43 -14.71
C ALA A 169 -0.05 4.83 -15.24
N GLY A 170 0.53 5.01 -16.43
CA GLY A 170 0.76 6.36 -16.99
C GLY A 170 -0.52 7.20 -17.08
N PRO A 171 -1.54 6.79 -17.82
CA PRO A 171 -2.84 7.48 -17.86
C PRO A 171 -3.51 7.62 -16.49
N ALA A 172 -3.37 6.61 -15.61
CA ALA A 172 -3.92 6.63 -14.26
C ALA A 172 -3.28 7.72 -13.40
N LEU A 173 -1.95 7.78 -13.35
CA LEU A 173 -1.20 8.80 -12.61
C LEU A 173 -1.54 10.21 -13.08
N GLN A 174 -1.65 10.45 -14.39
CA GLN A 174 -2.07 11.74 -14.94
C GLN A 174 -3.48 12.12 -14.47
N ALA A 175 -4.45 11.22 -14.62
CA ALA A 175 -5.83 11.48 -14.23
C ALA A 175 -5.98 11.70 -12.71
N TRP A 176 -5.28 10.88 -11.89
CA TRP A 176 -5.35 11.00 -10.44
C TRP A 176 -4.65 12.25 -9.93
N SER A 177 -3.51 12.66 -10.53
CA SER A 177 -2.83 13.90 -10.15
C SER A 177 -3.73 15.11 -10.41
N VAL A 178 -4.37 15.18 -11.59
CA VAL A 178 -5.34 16.24 -11.94
C VAL A 178 -6.56 16.20 -11.01
N ALA A 179 -7.01 15.01 -10.58
CA ALA A 179 -8.10 14.85 -9.62
C ALA A 179 -7.70 15.20 -8.18
N GLY A 180 -6.43 15.49 -7.95
CA GLY A 180 -5.93 15.99 -6.68
C GLY A 180 -5.26 14.94 -5.78
N ALA A 181 -4.89 13.76 -6.27
CA ALA A 181 -4.09 12.80 -5.51
C ALA A 181 -2.75 13.43 -5.10
N ASP A 182 -2.38 13.22 -3.86
CA ASP A 182 -1.11 13.67 -3.27
C ASP A 182 -0.08 12.53 -3.26
N LEU A 183 -0.53 11.31 -2.91
CA LEU A 183 0.29 10.11 -2.85
C LEU A 183 -0.34 8.95 -3.64
N VAL A 184 0.52 8.10 -4.21
CA VAL A 184 0.17 6.74 -4.62
C VAL A 184 1.04 5.75 -3.87
N LEU A 185 0.41 4.77 -3.18
CA LEU A 185 1.09 3.73 -2.40
C LEU A 185 1.03 2.40 -3.14
N GLY A 186 2.06 1.56 -2.97
CA GLY A 186 2.11 0.23 -3.54
C GLY A 186 3.09 -0.71 -2.84
N GLY A 187 3.18 -1.97 -3.31
CA GLY A 187 4.07 -3.03 -2.83
C GLY A 187 4.63 -3.87 -3.97
N HIS A 188 4.48 -5.21 -3.90
CA HIS A 188 4.73 -6.17 -4.98
C HIS A 188 6.20 -6.48 -5.28
N ILE A 189 7.06 -5.47 -5.45
CA ILE A 189 8.47 -5.68 -5.83
C ILE A 189 9.41 -5.77 -4.64
N HIS A 190 8.87 -5.74 -3.42
CA HIS A 190 9.62 -5.90 -2.17
C HIS A 190 10.74 -4.88 -1.97
N LEU A 191 10.67 -3.73 -2.63
CA LEU A 191 11.64 -2.66 -2.58
C LEU A 191 11.01 -1.38 -2.07
N PRO A 192 11.42 -0.87 -0.89
CA PRO A 192 10.90 0.40 -0.38
C PRO A 192 11.59 1.59 -1.06
N TYR A 193 10.81 2.57 -1.51
CA TYR A 193 11.31 3.86 -2.04
C TYR A 193 10.24 4.93 -2.04
N VAL A 194 10.70 6.18 -2.19
CA VAL A 194 9.85 7.35 -2.41
C VAL A 194 10.32 8.07 -3.68
N LEU A 195 9.40 8.27 -4.65
CA LEU A 195 9.69 8.97 -5.90
C LEU A 195 8.83 10.22 -6.03
N ASP A 196 9.46 11.30 -6.48
CA ASP A 196 8.78 12.49 -6.95
C ASP A 196 8.26 12.27 -8.37
N LEU A 197 6.95 12.28 -8.56
CA LEU A 197 6.32 12.13 -9.87
C LEU A 197 6.16 13.46 -10.62
N ALA A 198 6.61 14.59 -10.06
CA ALA A 198 6.67 15.85 -10.79
C ALA A 198 7.82 15.88 -11.81
N THR A 199 8.77 14.97 -11.69
CA THR A 199 9.98 14.88 -12.52
C THR A 199 10.13 13.49 -13.16
N GLY A 200 10.95 13.41 -14.21
CA GLY A 200 11.28 12.13 -14.85
C GLY A 200 10.27 11.70 -15.94
N PRO A 201 10.42 10.46 -16.45
CA PRO A 201 9.67 9.97 -17.62
C PRO A 201 8.17 9.76 -17.36
N GLN A 202 7.75 9.80 -16.10
CA GLN A 202 6.36 9.63 -15.68
C GLN A 202 5.81 10.92 -15.08
N ALA A 203 6.38 12.08 -15.42
CA ALA A 203 5.98 13.37 -14.90
C ALA A 203 4.48 13.62 -15.06
N VAL A 204 3.84 14.03 -13.97
CA VAL A 204 2.42 14.29 -13.88
C VAL A 204 2.12 15.79 -13.82
N ALA A 205 0.90 16.18 -14.23
CA ALA A 205 0.51 17.58 -14.35
C ALA A 205 0.48 18.34 -13.01
N ARG A 206 0.13 17.66 -11.90
CA ARG A 206 0.16 18.20 -10.54
C ARG A 206 1.14 17.38 -9.70
N PRO A 207 2.00 18.00 -8.86
CA PRO A 207 2.93 17.30 -7.99
C PRO A 207 2.23 16.19 -7.17
N MET A 208 2.78 14.97 -7.26
CA MET A 208 2.31 13.78 -6.59
C MET A 208 3.52 12.87 -6.30
N TRP A 209 3.47 12.09 -5.23
CA TRP A 209 4.54 11.21 -4.82
C TRP A 209 4.13 9.74 -4.90
N CYS A 210 5.05 8.89 -5.33
CA CYS A 210 4.91 7.44 -5.22
C CYS A 210 5.68 6.96 -3.99
N VAL A 211 4.99 6.27 -3.07
CA VAL A 211 5.58 5.70 -1.86
C VAL A 211 5.38 4.19 -1.90
N GLN A 212 6.48 3.48 -2.03
CA GLN A 212 6.49 2.04 -2.18
C GLN A 212 6.88 1.38 -0.87
N ALA A 213 6.15 0.33 -0.48
CA ALA A 213 6.50 -0.50 0.67
C ALA A 213 7.46 -1.63 0.26
N GLY A 214 8.30 -2.05 1.18
CA GLY A 214 9.02 -3.30 1.12
C GLY A 214 8.21 -4.45 1.71
N THR A 215 8.86 -5.57 1.96
CA THR A 215 8.29 -6.73 2.64
C THR A 215 8.11 -6.45 4.13
N ALA A 216 6.89 -6.50 4.65
CA ALA A 216 6.66 -6.14 6.04
C ALA A 216 7.20 -7.18 7.04
N VAL A 217 6.82 -8.46 6.92
CA VAL A 217 7.13 -9.46 7.97
C VAL A 217 7.66 -10.80 7.46
N SER A 218 7.64 -11.08 6.15
CA SER A 218 8.01 -12.40 5.62
C SER A 218 9.50 -12.54 5.32
N GLU A 219 9.91 -13.77 5.02
CA GLU A 219 11.27 -14.10 4.55
C GLU A 219 11.54 -13.57 3.14
N ARG A 220 10.51 -13.20 2.39
CA ARG A 220 10.59 -12.78 0.99
C ARG A 220 11.10 -11.35 0.82
N VAL A 221 12.16 -11.01 1.51
CA VAL A 221 12.84 -9.73 1.31
C VAL A 221 13.63 -9.73 0.00
N ARG A 222 13.64 -8.61 -0.71
CA ARG A 222 14.47 -8.44 -1.89
C ARG A 222 15.95 -8.38 -1.47
N HIS A 223 16.82 -8.91 -2.33
CA HIS A 223 18.27 -8.87 -2.06
C HIS A 223 18.76 -7.43 -1.77
N GLY A 224 19.49 -7.25 -0.67
CA GLY A 224 19.98 -5.96 -0.23
C GLY A 224 18.95 -5.10 0.52
N THR A 225 17.77 -5.66 0.86
CA THR A 225 16.77 -5.01 1.71
C THR A 225 16.52 -5.82 2.99
N CYS A 226 15.82 -5.22 3.94
CA CYS A 226 15.29 -5.89 5.12
C CYS A 226 13.77 -5.79 5.16
N ASN A 227 13.13 -6.38 6.17
CA ASN A 227 11.72 -6.14 6.42
C ASN A 227 11.52 -4.66 6.75
N SER A 228 10.52 -4.03 6.15
CA SER A 228 10.30 -2.59 6.29
C SER A 228 8.82 -2.20 6.17
N VAL A 229 8.47 -1.10 6.81
CA VAL A 229 7.14 -0.48 6.73
C VAL A 229 7.29 1.04 6.58
N ASN A 230 6.23 1.72 6.12
CA ASN A 230 6.21 3.17 6.07
C ASN A 230 5.23 3.73 7.11
N LEU A 231 5.62 4.78 7.81
CA LEU A 231 4.74 5.64 8.58
C LEU A 231 4.56 6.96 7.84
N ILE A 232 3.30 7.39 7.67
CA ILE A 232 2.93 8.60 6.94
C ILE A 232 2.21 9.53 7.90
N GLU A 233 2.85 10.68 8.20
CA GLU A 233 2.32 11.69 9.11
C GLU A 233 1.71 12.84 8.32
N TRP A 234 0.49 13.22 8.66
CA TRP A 234 -0.21 14.33 8.06
C TRP A 234 -0.89 15.21 9.09
N SER A 235 -0.75 16.50 8.90
CA SER A 235 -1.56 17.50 9.60
C SER A 235 -2.14 18.47 8.58
N THR A 236 -3.43 18.74 8.67
CA THR A 236 -4.06 19.78 7.84
C THR A 236 -3.36 21.11 8.09
N PRO A 237 -2.75 21.73 7.04
CA PRO A 237 -2.02 22.98 7.21
C PRO A 237 -2.98 24.12 7.57
N ARG A 238 -2.49 25.09 8.33
CA ARG A 238 -3.20 26.34 8.57
C ARG A 238 -3.27 27.19 7.30
N ALA A 239 -4.17 28.15 7.28
CA ALA A 239 -4.28 29.06 6.14
C ALA A 239 -2.94 29.77 5.88
N GLY A 240 -2.43 29.66 4.64
CA GLY A 240 -1.15 30.21 4.23
C GLY A 240 0.08 29.34 4.49
N GLU A 241 -0.05 28.23 5.21
CA GLU A 241 1.04 27.28 5.40
C GLU A 241 1.18 26.34 4.18
N PRO A 242 2.42 25.98 3.79
CA PRO A 242 2.64 25.02 2.72
C PRO A 242 2.17 23.62 3.15
N ARG A 243 1.52 22.90 2.22
CA ARG A 243 1.15 21.50 2.44
C ARG A 243 2.41 20.63 2.42
N ARG A 244 2.62 19.86 3.48
CA ARG A 244 3.78 18.95 3.63
C ARG A 244 3.36 17.69 4.32
N CYS A 245 3.77 16.54 3.78
CA CYS A 245 3.56 15.23 4.36
C CYS A 245 4.91 14.65 4.77
N ALA A 246 5.01 14.05 5.96
CA ALA A 246 6.20 13.31 6.35
C ALA A 246 6.01 11.81 6.06
N VAL A 247 7.01 11.20 5.43
CA VAL A 247 7.07 9.74 5.21
C VAL A 247 8.33 9.23 5.87
N GLU A 248 8.17 8.28 6.80
CA GLU A 248 9.25 7.58 7.47
C GLU A 248 9.27 6.13 7.01
N ARG A 249 10.43 5.65 6.54
CA ARG A 249 10.67 4.23 6.39
C ARG A 249 11.27 3.69 7.69
N TRP A 250 10.68 2.61 8.19
CA TRP A 250 11.13 1.88 9.34
C TRP A 250 11.59 0.50 8.92
N ASP A 251 12.84 0.18 9.19
CA ASP A 251 13.49 -1.07 8.82
C ASP A 251 13.67 -1.96 10.07
N TYR A 252 13.43 -3.27 9.92
CA TYR A 252 13.65 -4.23 11.02
C TYR A 252 15.13 -4.47 11.22
N SER A 253 15.58 -4.24 12.44
CA SER A 253 16.93 -4.52 12.94
C SER A 253 16.95 -5.77 13.80
N ALA A 254 17.55 -6.86 13.31
CA ALA A 254 17.70 -8.08 14.10
C ALA A 254 18.57 -7.85 15.37
N LYS A 255 19.49 -6.87 15.31
CA LYS A 255 20.34 -6.50 16.45
C LYS A 255 19.53 -5.79 17.55
N ALA A 256 18.63 -4.91 17.16
CA ALA A 256 17.76 -4.20 18.11
C ALA A 256 16.53 -5.04 18.52
N GLY A 257 16.20 -6.08 17.75
CA GLY A 257 14.98 -6.87 17.94
C GLY A 257 13.70 -6.08 17.62
N GLY A 258 13.78 -4.99 16.83
CA GLY A 258 12.69 -4.08 16.58
C GLY A 258 12.84 -3.32 15.27
N PHE A 259 11.85 -2.49 14.96
CA PHE A 259 11.91 -1.57 13.83
C PHE A 259 12.58 -0.26 14.25
N GLU A 260 13.48 0.25 13.43
CA GLU A 260 14.21 1.50 13.61
C GLU A 260 13.97 2.41 12.40
N THR A 261 13.94 3.73 12.62
CA THR A 261 13.79 4.71 11.53
C THR A 261 15.03 4.67 10.63
N ALA A 262 14.83 4.25 9.39
CA ALA A 262 15.89 4.18 8.39
C ALA A 262 16.00 5.46 7.55
N GLU A 263 14.85 6.09 7.27
CA GLU A 263 14.78 7.29 6.45
C GLU A 263 13.56 8.13 6.83
N ARG A 264 13.69 9.46 6.80
CA ARG A 264 12.57 10.40 6.94
C ARG A 264 12.62 11.42 5.83
N ARG A 265 11.52 11.59 5.10
CA ARG A 265 11.37 12.59 4.04
C ARG A 265 10.17 13.48 4.31
N ILE A 266 10.35 14.78 4.08
CA ILE A 266 9.26 15.75 4.05
C ILE A 266 8.91 16.02 2.59
N LEU A 267 7.71 15.64 2.20
CA LEU A 267 7.20 15.73 0.84
C LEU A 267 6.40 17.03 0.67
N PRO A 268 6.86 18.00 -0.14
CA PRO A 268 6.04 19.15 -0.50
C PRO A 268 4.86 18.69 -1.36
N LEU A 269 3.67 19.21 -1.05
CA LEU A 269 2.42 18.91 -1.76
C LEU A 269 1.85 20.17 -2.42
N ALA A 270 1.05 19.97 -3.49
CA ALA A 270 0.41 21.08 -4.21
C ALA A 270 -0.87 21.59 -3.53
#